data_7fa17cf635520bad657142feea2a46bc
#
_entry.id   7fa17cf635520bad657142feea2a46bc
#
_cell.length_a   1.000
_cell.length_b   1.000
_cell.length_c   1.000
_cell.angle_alpha   90.00
_cell.angle_beta   90.00
_cell.angle_gamma   90.00
#
_symmetry.space_group_name_H-M   'P 1'
#
loop_
_entity.id
_entity.type
_entity.pdbx_description
1 polymer ?
#
loop_
_entity_poly.entity_id
_entity_poly.type
_entity_poly.pdbx_seq_one_letter_code
_entity_poly.pdbx_strand_id
1 'polypeptide(L)'
;MLNRKNKIREQADKLAKNRDQWVKKNSYFYNNDQSYMKFLVGKNAKVLELGCGTGHLLSALNPSHGVGVDLSSNMISIAKSKHPELEFIQGDMEDESLISSLQGSFDFIILSDAIGYLDDCEKMFEQLHHLCTQDTRLIISYYSWRWQPILTLGEKIGLKMPSVEMNWLSTEDTVGFLHLADFELVKREWRQLVPRSLFGIGSFVNRFIGTLPLIRRLSLRNYIVARPIRKVGLKNPSATVLIPCRNEKGNIENAVKRIPDFCKDMEILYVEGNSQDGTLDEIYRVIESYPNKDIKVLVQDGKGKGDAVRKGFKHARGDILMILDADLTVPPEDLPKFYKAITSGKGEYINGTRLVYPMDDQAMRFLNFWANRTFSVLFTWLLNQRLTDTLCGTKVLTKENYEKIVANRSYFGDFDPFGDFDLIFGATKLNLKVIEVPVRYAAAYRTGTSI
;
A
#
# COMPACT_ATOMS: atom_id res chain seq x y z
N MET A 1 7.93 -33.57 -12.86
CA MET A 1 7.94 -32.14 -13.25
C MET A 1 7.81 -31.94 -14.77
N LEU A 2 8.72 -32.37 -15.62
CA LEU A 2 8.64 -32.19 -17.09
C LEU A 2 7.28 -32.62 -17.72
N ASN A 3 6.69 -33.72 -17.25
CA ASN A 3 5.41 -34.20 -17.77
C ASN A 3 4.21 -33.25 -17.42
N ARG A 4 4.22 -32.61 -16.24
CA ARG A 4 3.14 -31.66 -15.83
C ARG A 4 3.22 -30.36 -16.64
N LYS A 5 4.40 -29.76 -16.78
CA LYS A 5 4.62 -28.55 -17.59
C LYS A 5 4.24 -28.75 -19.06
N ASN A 6 4.58 -29.91 -19.65
CA ASN A 6 4.18 -30.25 -21.02
C ASN A 6 2.66 -30.32 -21.17
N LYS A 7 1.96 -30.95 -20.22
CA LYS A 7 0.48 -31.00 -20.23
C LYS A 7 -0.13 -29.59 -20.12
N ILE A 8 0.42 -28.72 -19.27
CA ILE A 8 -0.03 -27.33 -19.13
C ILE A 8 0.15 -26.59 -20.45
N ARG A 9 1.33 -26.69 -21.07
CA ARG A 9 1.64 -26.07 -22.36
C ARG A 9 0.71 -26.54 -23.46
N GLU A 10 0.57 -27.86 -23.64
CA GLU A 10 -0.32 -28.43 -24.67
C GLU A 10 -1.77 -27.99 -24.51
N GLN A 11 -2.27 -27.94 -23.28
CA GLN A 11 -3.62 -27.46 -23.01
C GLN A 11 -3.75 -25.98 -23.32
N ALA A 12 -2.79 -25.15 -22.89
CA ALA A 12 -2.77 -23.72 -23.19
C ALA A 12 -2.73 -23.47 -24.71
N ASP A 13 -1.91 -24.21 -25.46
CA ASP A 13 -1.81 -24.14 -26.91
C ASP A 13 -3.15 -24.49 -27.59
N LYS A 14 -3.86 -25.53 -27.12
CA LYS A 14 -5.19 -25.92 -27.63
C LYS A 14 -6.25 -24.84 -27.36
N LEU A 15 -6.16 -24.18 -26.21
CA LEU A 15 -7.15 -23.18 -25.80
C LEU A 15 -6.87 -21.77 -26.35
N ALA A 16 -5.67 -21.51 -26.85
CA ALA A 16 -5.23 -20.19 -27.28
C ALA A 16 -6.20 -19.53 -28.28
N LYS A 17 -6.62 -20.26 -29.31
CA LYS A 17 -7.55 -19.76 -30.36
C LYS A 17 -8.92 -19.32 -29.79
N ASN A 18 -9.37 -19.98 -28.72
CA ASN A 18 -10.69 -19.75 -28.12
C ASN A 18 -10.61 -18.88 -26.84
N ARG A 19 -9.40 -18.50 -26.38
CA ARG A 19 -9.20 -17.76 -25.15
C ARG A 19 -10.05 -16.48 -25.09
N ASP A 20 -10.05 -15.70 -26.16
CA ASP A 20 -10.79 -14.45 -26.21
C ASP A 20 -12.30 -14.62 -26.23
N GLN A 21 -12.80 -15.72 -26.82
CA GLN A 21 -14.21 -16.03 -26.75
C GLN A 21 -14.64 -16.34 -25.31
N TRP A 22 -13.80 -17.04 -24.55
CA TRP A 22 -14.03 -17.28 -23.13
C TRP A 22 -13.98 -15.99 -22.30
N VAL A 23 -13.03 -15.09 -22.59
CA VAL A 23 -12.96 -13.77 -21.97
C VAL A 23 -14.24 -12.98 -22.25
N LYS A 24 -14.69 -12.94 -23.52
CA LYS A 24 -15.93 -12.27 -23.92
C LYS A 24 -17.16 -12.88 -23.25
N LYS A 25 -17.27 -14.22 -23.20
CA LYS A 25 -18.36 -14.93 -22.53
C LYS A 25 -18.47 -14.61 -21.04
N ASN A 26 -17.34 -14.39 -20.38
CA ASN A 26 -17.23 -14.06 -18.95
C ASN A 26 -16.80 -12.60 -18.72
N SER A 27 -17.19 -11.70 -19.63
CA SER A 27 -16.75 -10.29 -19.64
C SER A 27 -17.00 -9.57 -18.31
N TYR A 28 -18.11 -9.84 -17.63
CA TYR A 28 -18.38 -9.26 -16.32
C TYR A 28 -17.28 -9.57 -15.31
N PHE A 29 -16.82 -10.82 -15.25
CA PHE A 29 -15.74 -11.26 -14.39
C PHE A 29 -14.42 -10.55 -14.75
N TYR A 30 -14.02 -10.62 -16.01
CA TYR A 30 -12.74 -10.05 -16.47
C TYR A 30 -12.72 -8.53 -16.39
N ASN A 31 -13.81 -7.83 -16.69
CA ASN A 31 -13.88 -6.38 -16.59
C ASN A 31 -13.76 -5.90 -15.14
N ASN A 32 -14.37 -6.60 -14.19
CA ASN A 32 -14.21 -6.29 -12.76
C ASN A 32 -12.77 -6.53 -12.28
N ASP A 33 -12.15 -7.64 -12.70
CA ASP A 33 -10.77 -7.97 -12.40
C ASP A 33 -9.82 -6.89 -12.95
N GLN A 34 -9.94 -6.56 -14.24
CA GLN A 34 -9.14 -5.50 -14.87
C GLN A 34 -9.32 -4.14 -14.21
N SER A 35 -10.56 -3.77 -13.87
CA SER A 35 -10.83 -2.50 -13.19
C SER A 35 -10.11 -2.42 -11.84
N TYR A 36 -10.08 -3.53 -11.10
CA TYR A 36 -9.37 -3.59 -9.84
C TYR A 36 -7.85 -3.62 -10.02
N MET A 37 -7.34 -4.36 -11.00
CA MET A 37 -5.90 -4.37 -11.32
C MET A 37 -5.42 -2.99 -11.77
N LYS A 38 -6.19 -2.25 -12.59
CA LYS A 38 -5.92 -0.84 -12.93
C LYS A 38 -5.87 0.07 -11.69
N PHE A 39 -6.74 -0.19 -10.71
CA PHE A 39 -6.72 0.54 -9.45
C PHE A 39 -5.43 0.26 -8.66
N LEU A 40 -4.93 -1.00 -8.65
CA LEU A 40 -3.71 -1.39 -7.94
C LEU A 40 -2.44 -0.87 -8.61
N VAL A 41 -2.35 -0.99 -9.93
CA VAL A 41 -1.14 -0.67 -10.71
C VAL A 41 -1.00 0.84 -10.96
N GLY A 42 -2.09 1.55 -11.16
CA GLY A 42 -2.03 2.98 -11.50
C GLY A 42 -1.71 3.21 -12.98
N LYS A 43 -1.19 4.40 -13.31
CA LYS A 43 -0.86 4.82 -14.68
C LYS A 43 0.65 4.85 -14.90
N ASN A 44 1.08 4.67 -16.15
CA ASN A 44 2.47 4.83 -16.59
C ASN A 44 3.49 3.94 -15.86
N ALA A 45 3.06 2.78 -15.35
CA ALA A 45 3.93 1.84 -14.65
C ALA A 45 4.70 0.93 -15.62
N LYS A 46 5.87 0.46 -15.21
CA LYS A 46 6.59 -0.65 -15.84
C LYS A 46 6.05 -1.96 -15.27
N VAL A 47 5.50 -2.81 -16.11
CA VAL A 47 4.77 -4.01 -15.67
C VAL A 47 5.34 -5.27 -16.31
N LEU A 48 5.63 -6.27 -15.48
CA LEU A 48 5.91 -7.64 -15.91
C LEU A 48 4.69 -8.50 -15.55
N GLU A 49 4.09 -9.18 -16.53
CA GLU A 49 3.04 -10.18 -16.29
C GLU A 49 3.56 -11.59 -16.57
N LEU A 50 3.58 -12.44 -15.56
CA LEU A 50 3.99 -13.85 -15.62
C LEU A 50 2.75 -14.74 -15.75
N GLY A 51 2.67 -15.50 -16.87
CA GLY A 51 1.47 -16.21 -17.29
C GLY A 51 0.49 -15.29 -18.01
N CYS A 52 0.97 -14.45 -18.93
CA CYS A 52 0.17 -13.38 -19.57
C CYS A 52 -0.89 -13.86 -20.55
N GLY A 53 -0.88 -15.14 -20.97
CA GLY A 53 -1.80 -15.67 -21.98
C GLY A 53 -1.76 -14.84 -23.27
N THR A 54 -2.94 -14.39 -23.74
CA THR A 54 -3.06 -13.56 -24.95
C THR A 54 -2.83 -12.07 -24.70
N GLY A 55 -2.21 -11.67 -23.58
CA GLY A 55 -1.89 -10.28 -23.25
C GLY A 55 -3.08 -9.41 -22.81
N HIS A 56 -4.23 -10.00 -22.54
CA HIS A 56 -5.47 -9.28 -22.27
C HIS A 56 -5.41 -8.36 -21.04
N LEU A 57 -4.80 -8.81 -19.94
CA LEU A 57 -4.66 -7.99 -18.74
C LEU A 57 -3.57 -6.94 -18.94
N LEU A 58 -2.39 -7.34 -19.42
CA LEU A 58 -1.25 -6.46 -19.61
C LEU A 58 -1.60 -5.25 -20.50
N SER A 59 -2.26 -5.52 -21.65
CA SER A 59 -2.73 -4.46 -22.55
C SER A 59 -3.75 -3.54 -21.86
N ALA A 60 -4.70 -4.12 -21.10
CA ALA A 60 -5.71 -3.34 -20.41
C ALA A 60 -5.11 -2.39 -19.35
N LEU A 61 -3.95 -2.72 -18.76
CA LEU A 61 -3.25 -1.87 -17.79
C LEU A 61 -2.62 -0.64 -18.41
N ASN A 62 -2.37 -0.64 -19.71
CA ASN A 62 -1.72 0.45 -20.47
C ASN A 62 -0.41 0.90 -19.81
N PRO A 63 0.57 -0.01 -19.65
CA PRO A 63 1.84 0.30 -19.00
C PRO A 63 2.72 1.22 -19.86
N SER A 64 3.67 1.94 -19.24
CA SER A 64 4.70 2.69 -19.96
C SER A 64 5.72 1.76 -20.62
N HIS A 65 5.97 0.61 -20.02
CA HIS A 65 6.73 -0.52 -20.53
C HIS A 65 6.09 -1.81 -20.01
N GLY A 66 5.67 -2.69 -20.91
CA GLY A 66 4.97 -3.92 -20.55
C GLY A 66 5.63 -5.15 -21.16
N VAL A 67 6.00 -6.10 -20.29
CA VAL A 67 6.58 -7.40 -20.67
C VAL A 67 5.64 -8.50 -20.21
N GLY A 68 5.27 -9.41 -21.12
CA GLY A 68 4.46 -10.58 -20.81
C GLY A 68 5.23 -11.88 -21.09
N VAL A 69 5.22 -12.81 -20.13
CA VAL A 69 5.81 -14.14 -20.27
C VAL A 69 4.71 -15.20 -20.22
N ASP A 70 4.71 -16.15 -21.13
CA ASP A 70 3.79 -17.30 -21.11
C ASP A 70 4.46 -18.57 -21.68
N LEU A 71 4.12 -19.72 -21.12
CA LEU A 71 4.68 -21.02 -21.52
C LEU A 71 4.21 -21.43 -22.92
N SER A 72 3.00 -20.99 -23.35
CA SER A 72 2.36 -21.36 -24.61
C SER A 72 2.83 -20.50 -25.78
N SER A 73 3.43 -21.13 -26.79
CA SER A 73 3.83 -20.43 -28.02
C SER A 73 2.64 -19.86 -28.78
N ASN A 74 1.48 -20.54 -28.76
CA ASN A 74 0.27 -20.09 -29.42
C ASN A 74 -0.35 -18.87 -28.73
N MET A 75 -0.33 -18.81 -27.37
CA MET A 75 -0.76 -17.63 -26.63
C MET A 75 0.12 -16.42 -26.97
N ILE A 76 1.44 -16.58 -26.94
CA ILE A 76 2.40 -15.52 -27.26
C ILE A 76 2.26 -15.03 -28.70
N SER A 77 2.06 -15.93 -29.67
CA SER A 77 1.83 -15.53 -31.06
C SER A 77 0.59 -14.65 -31.21
N ILE A 78 -0.50 -14.99 -30.53
CA ILE A 78 -1.73 -14.20 -30.52
C ILE A 78 -1.50 -12.86 -29.81
N ALA A 79 -0.80 -12.86 -28.66
CA ALA A 79 -0.50 -11.66 -27.90
C ALA A 79 0.31 -10.63 -28.72
N LYS A 80 1.38 -11.09 -29.39
CA LYS A 80 2.21 -10.24 -30.29
C LYS A 80 1.40 -9.65 -31.44
N SER A 81 0.50 -10.45 -32.03
CA SER A 81 -0.36 -9.98 -33.13
C SER A 81 -1.36 -8.93 -32.71
N LYS A 82 -1.87 -9.00 -31.47
CA LYS A 82 -2.91 -8.10 -30.96
C LYS A 82 -2.38 -6.84 -30.32
N HIS A 83 -1.22 -6.95 -29.69
CA HIS A 83 -0.62 -5.90 -28.86
C HIS A 83 0.84 -5.68 -29.25
N PRO A 84 1.11 -5.21 -30.51
CA PRO A 84 2.46 -5.04 -31.03
C PRO A 84 3.28 -3.98 -30.27
N GLU A 85 2.62 -3.15 -29.48
CA GLU A 85 3.23 -2.13 -28.59
C GLU A 85 3.83 -2.72 -27.32
N LEU A 86 3.56 -4.00 -27.02
CA LEU A 86 4.04 -4.68 -25.81
C LEU A 86 5.05 -5.76 -26.19
N GLU A 87 5.91 -6.09 -25.25
CA GLU A 87 6.88 -7.17 -25.39
C GLU A 87 6.31 -8.48 -24.85
N PHE A 88 6.44 -9.57 -25.66
CA PHE A 88 5.98 -10.90 -25.24
C PHE A 88 7.07 -11.94 -25.49
N ILE A 89 7.34 -12.74 -24.46
CA ILE A 89 8.40 -13.74 -24.44
C ILE A 89 7.79 -15.12 -24.14
N GLN A 90 8.11 -16.10 -24.99
CA GLN A 90 7.69 -17.48 -24.73
C GLN A 90 8.69 -18.16 -23.79
N GLY A 91 8.21 -18.73 -22.69
CA GLY A 91 9.04 -19.52 -21.79
C GLY A 91 8.36 -19.87 -20.48
N ASP A 92 9.02 -20.71 -19.68
CA ASP A 92 8.55 -21.06 -18.35
C ASP A 92 8.99 -19.98 -17.35
N MET A 93 8.04 -19.42 -16.60
CA MET A 93 8.33 -18.43 -15.56
C MET A 93 9.12 -18.99 -14.37
N GLU A 94 9.31 -20.33 -14.29
CA GLU A 94 10.18 -20.98 -13.31
C GLU A 94 11.59 -21.25 -13.85
N ASP A 95 11.85 -20.94 -15.13
CA ASP A 95 13.18 -21.08 -15.73
C ASP A 95 14.06 -19.90 -15.31
N GLU A 96 15.04 -20.19 -14.46
CA GLU A 96 16.00 -19.21 -13.94
C GLU A 96 16.78 -18.50 -15.06
N SER A 97 17.10 -19.21 -16.16
CA SER A 97 17.82 -18.62 -17.28
C SER A 97 16.97 -17.58 -18.00
N LEU A 98 15.67 -17.86 -18.19
CA LEU A 98 14.72 -16.91 -18.76
C LEU A 98 14.55 -15.69 -17.86
N ILE A 99 14.23 -15.91 -16.58
CA ILE A 99 13.99 -14.81 -15.64
C ILE A 99 15.22 -13.93 -15.49
N SER A 100 16.43 -14.53 -15.41
CA SER A 100 17.70 -13.79 -15.35
C SER A 100 18.04 -13.03 -16.64
N SER A 101 17.47 -13.43 -17.78
CA SER A 101 17.65 -12.71 -19.06
C SER A 101 16.81 -11.45 -19.19
N LEU A 102 15.76 -11.32 -18.37
CA LEU A 102 14.92 -10.12 -18.34
C LEU A 102 15.72 -8.95 -17.78
N GLN A 103 15.74 -7.84 -18.53
CA GLN A 103 16.53 -6.68 -18.16
C GLN A 103 15.70 -5.60 -17.50
N GLY A 104 16.34 -4.85 -16.61
CA GLY A 104 15.73 -3.72 -15.92
C GLY A 104 14.97 -4.12 -14.68
N SER A 105 14.24 -3.17 -14.15
CA SER A 105 13.37 -3.35 -12.98
C SER A 105 11.94 -2.93 -13.33
N PHE A 106 10.99 -3.53 -12.63
CA PHE A 106 9.57 -3.29 -12.84
C PHE A 106 8.95 -2.63 -11.60
N ASP A 107 7.99 -1.72 -11.84
CA ASP A 107 7.19 -1.16 -10.75
C ASP A 107 6.21 -2.19 -10.20
N PHE A 108 5.68 -3.03 -11.12
CA PHE A 108 4.77 -4.12 -10.76
C PHE A 108 5.14 -5.41 -11.47
N ILE A 109 5.15 -6.50 -10.71
CA ILE A 109 5.22 -7.87 -11.21
C ILE A 109 3.88 -8.53 -10.89
N ILE A 110 3.23 -9.11 -11.91
CA ILE A 110 1.86 -9.63 -11.79
C ILE A 110 1.82 -11.12 -12.12
N LEU A 111 1.21 -11.91 -11.22
CA LEU A 111 0.79 -13.27 -11.48
C LEU A 111 -0.74 -13.33 -11.40
N SER A 112 -1.40 -13.30 -12.54
CA SER A 112 -2.87 -13.40 -12.62
C SER A 112 -3.27 -14.80 -13.07
N ASP A 113 -3.91 -15.58 -12.19
CA ASP A 113 -4.28 -16.98 -12.40
C ASP A 113 -3.12 -17.94 -12.74
N ALA A 114 -1.89 -17.54 -12.46
CA ALA A 114 -0.67 -18.27 -12.83
C ALA A 114 -0.09 -19.11 -11.68
N ILE A 115 -0.22 -18.65 -10.43
CA ILE A 115 0.40 -19.28 -9.25
C ILE A 115 0.01 -20.77 -9.08
N GLY A 116 -1.20 -21.16 -9.45
CA GLY A 116 -1.68 -22.55 -9.37
C GLY A 116 -0.94 -23.52 -10.29
N TYR A 117 -0.21 -23.02 -11.28
CA TYR A 117 0.54 -23.82 -12.24
C TYR A 117 2.03 -23.94 -11.92
N LEU A 118 2.50 -23.29 -10.87
CA LEU A 118 3.88 -23.39 -10.40
C LEU A 118 4.15 -24.78 -9.79
N ASP A 119 5.33 -25.30 -10.03
CA ASP A 119 5.86 -26.49 -9.37
C ASP A 119 6.56 -26.14 -8.06
N ASP A 120 7.26 -24.98 -8.00
CA ASP A 120 7.94 -24.44 -6.85
C ASP A 120 7.70 -22.94 -6.70
N CYS A 121 6.74 -22.57 -5.85
CA CYS A 121 6.38 -21.17 -5.64
C CYS A 121 7.48 -20.36 -4.94
N GLU A 122 8.20 -20.97 -3.98
CA GLU A 122 9.25 -20.31 -3.21
C GLU A 122 10.41 -19.94 -4.13
N LYS A 123 10.98 -20.92 -4.83
CA LYS A 123 12.08 -20.71 -5.76
C LYS A 123 11.74 -19.68 -6.84
N MET A 124 10.52 -19.75 -7.37
CA MET A 124 10.06 -18.79 -8.37
C MET A 124 10.04 -17.36 -7.82
N PHE A 125 9.54 -17.14 -6.60
CA PHE A 125 9.55 -15.81 -5.99
C PHE A 125 10.97 -15.31 -5.69
N GLU A 126 11.86 -16.17 -5.22
CA GLU A 126 13.27 -15.82 -4.98
C GLU A 126 13.94 -15.27 -6.25
N GLN A 127 13.67 -15.87 -7.40
CA GLN A 127 14.21 -15.43 -8.69
C GLN A 127 13.78 -14.04 -9.10
N LEU A 128 12.66 -13.51 -8.56
CA LEU A 128 12.15 -12.18 -8.93
C LEU A 128 12.93 -11.03 -8.31
N HIS A 129 13.74 -11.24 -7.29
CA HIS A 129 14.41 -10.15 -6.57
C HIS A 129 15.30 -9.29 -7.44
N HIS A 130 15.98 -9.84 -8.46
CA HIS A 130 16.83 -9.05 -9.36
C HIS A 130 16.04 -8.10 -10.27
N LEU A 131 14.73 -8.37 -10.48
CA LEU A 131 13.79 -7.51 -11.23
C LEU A 131 13.10 -6.48 -10.34
N CYS A 132 13.35 -6.54 -9.02
CA CYS A 132 12.70 -5.68 -8.04
C CYS A 132 13.59 -4.49 -7.65
N THR A 133 12.95 -3.34 -7.53
CA THR A 133 13.44 -2.22 -6.72
C THR A 133 12.79 -2.27 -5.34
N GLN A 134 13.15 -1.32 -4.48
CA GLN A 134 12.50 -1.17 -3.17
C GLN A 134 11.00 -0.79 -3.28
N ASP A 135 10.62 -0.20 -4.41
CA ASP A 135 9.24 0.26 -4.67
C ASP A 135 8.41 -0.75 -5.46
N THR A 136 9.02 -1.82 -5.96
CA THR A 136 8.31 -2.88 -6.70
C THR A 136 7.20 -3.50 -5.87
N ARG A 137 6.05 -3.74 -6.51
CA ARG A 137 4.93 -4.49 -5.92
C ARG A 137 4.68 -5.75 -6.72
N LEU A 138 4.69 -6.88 -6.01
CA LEU A 138 4.27 -8.17 -6.53
C LEU A 138 2.78 -8.33 -6.29
N ILE A 139 1.98 -8.46 -7.36
CA ILE A 139 0.53 -8.66 -7.29
C ILE A 139 0.20 -10.07 -7.73
N ILE A 140 -0.41 -10.83 -6.84
CA ILE A 140 -0.86 -12.19 -7.12
C ILE A 140 -2.38 -12.22 -7.03
N SER A 141 -3.04 -12.66 -8.10
CA SER A 141 -4.47 -12.88 -8.10
C SER A 141 -4.82 -14.29 -8.56
N TYR A 142 -5.73 -14.95 -7.84
CA TYR A 142 -6.06 -16.35 -8.09
C TYR A 142 -7.44 -16.71 -7.52
N TYR A 143 -7.97 -17.86 -7.96
CA TYR A 143 -9.24 -18.38 -7.48
C TYR A 143 -9.14 -18.93 -6.05
N SER A 144 -10.14 -18.61 -5.22
CA SER A 144 -10.25 -19.17 -3.88
C SER A 144 -10.46 -20.69 -3.96
N TRP A 145 -9.70 -21.44 -3.16
CA TRP A 145 -9.82 -22.90 -3.06
C TRP A 145 -11.25 -23.35 -2.68
N ARG A 146 -11.99 -22.51 -1.95
CA ARG A 146 -13.38 -22.78 -1.55
C ARG A 146 -14.32 -22.90 -2.75
N TRP A 147 -13.96 -22.30 -3.87
CA TRP A 147 -14.75 -22.33 -5.11
C TRP A 147 -14.39 -23.51 -6.03
N GLN A 148 -13.41 -24.33 -5.65
CA GLN A 148 -12.95 -25.46 -6.46
C GLN A 148 -14.11 -26.35 -6.95
N PRO A 149 -15.06 -26.83 -6.10
CA PRO A 149 -16.15 -27.69 -6.57
C PRO A 149 -17.07 -26.99 -7.58
N ILE A 150 -17.37 -25.70 -7.31
CA ILE A 150 -18.26 -24.89 -8.17
C ILE A 150 -17.59 -24.63 -9.52
N LEU A 151 -16.30 -24.31 -9.53
CA LEU A 151 -15.54 -24.04 -10.75
C LEU A 151 -15.36 -25.31 -11.58
N THR A 152 -15.10 -26.45 -10.96
CA THR A 152 -15.03 -27.76 -11.64
C THR A 152 -16.38 -28.13 -12.29
N LEU A 153 -17.49 -27.86 -11.59
CA LEU A 153 -18.82 -28.03 -12.19
C LEU A 153 -19.01 -27.05 -13.36
N GLY A 154 -18.60 -25.79 -13.18
CA GLY A 154 -18.67 -24.75 -14.24
C GLY A 154 -17.89 -25.12 -15.49
N GLU A 155 -16.75 -25.81 -15.39
CA GLU A 155 -16.00 -26.35 -16.52
C GLU A 155 -16.77 -27.44 -17.25
N LYS A 156 -17.33 -28.40 -16.51
CA LYS A 156 -18.10 -29.52 -17.08
C LYS A 156 -19.32 -29.08 -17.88
N ILE A 157 -20.01 -28.02 -17.42
CA ILE A 157 -21.20 -27.47 -18.07
C ILE A 157 -20.87 -26.31 -19.03
N GLY A 158 -19.58 -26.06 -19.33
CA GLY A 158 -19.16 -25.07 -20.30
C GLY A 158 -19.39 -23.61 -19.88
N LEU A 159 -19.45 -23.32 -18.59
CA LEU A 159 -19.55 -21.95 -18.05
C LEU A 159 -18.19 -21.32 -17.79
N LYS A 160 -17.17 -22.13 -17.53
CA LYS A 160 -15.77 -21.73 -17.35
C LYS A 160 -14.89 -22.44 -18.37
N MET A 161 -13.83 -21.81 -18.81
CA MET A 161 -12.81 -22.41 -19.66
C MET A 161 -12.18 -23.61 -18.93
N PRO A 162 -12.01 -24.76 -19.59
CA PRO A 162 -11.33 -25.91 -19.00
C PRO A 162 -9.91 -25.53 -18.55
N SER A 163 -9.52 -25.98 -17.38
CA SER A 163 -8.18 -25.80 -16.84
C SER A 163 -7.47 -27.14 -16.68
N VAL A 164 -6.15 -27.12 -16.71
CA VAL A 164 -5.33 -28.27 -16.31
C VAL A 164 -5.38 -28.39 -14.78
N GLU A 165 -4.98 -29.52 -14.25
CA GLU A 165 -4.77 -29.70 -12.82
C GLU A 165 -3.86 -28.60 -12.26
N MET A 166 -4.39 -27.84 -11.31
CA MET A 166 -3.67 -26.74 -10.66
C MET A 166 -3.66 -26.89 -9.13
N ASN A 167 -2.68 -26.27 -8.52
CA ASN A 167 -2.59 -26.17 -7.07
C ASN A 167 -3.65 -25.20 -6.55
N TRP A 168 -4.47 -25.64 -5.61
CA TRP A 168 -5.46 -24.82 -4.95
C TRP A 168 -4.88 -24.28 -3.64
N LEU A 169 -4.28 -23.11 -3.71
CA LEU A 169 -3.58 -22.48 -2.60
C LEU A 169 -4.53 -21.65 -1.73
N SER A 170 -4.33 -21.71 -0.42
CA SER A 170 -4.94 -20.74 0.49
C SER A 170 -4.18 -19.42 0.48
N THR A 171 -4.79 -18.37 1.03
CA THR A 171 -4.11 -17.08 1.20
C THR A 171 -2.93 -17.21 2.15
N GLU A 172 -3.08 -18.03 3.17
CA GLU A 172 -2.07 -18.31 4.18
C GLU A 172 -0.84 -19.02 3.58
N ASP A 173 -1.05 -20.03 2.71
CA ASP A 173 0.04 -20.73 2.00
C ASP A 173 0.81 -19.76 1.11
N THR A 174 0.09 -18.94 0.32
CA THR A 174 0.71 -17.96 -0.59
C THR A 174 1.54 -16.93 0.19
N VAL A 175 1.03 -16.45 1.34
CA VAL A 175 1.77 -15.52 2.21
C VAL A 175 2.99 -16.22 2.83
N GLY A 176 2.88 -17.51 3.19
CA GLY A 176 3.99 -18.33 3.69
C GLY A 176 5.14 -18.43 2.67
N PHE A 177 4.83 -18.77 1.42
CA PHE A 177 5.84 -18.83 0.33
C PHE A 177 6.49 -17.48 0.06
N LEU A 178 5.69 -16.39 0.07
CA LEU A 178 6.22 -15.04 -0.08
C LEU A 178 7.22 -14.71 1.04
N HIS A 179 6.88 -15.07 2.27
CA HIS A 179 7.75 -14.79 3.42
C HIS A 179 9.05 -15.59 3.37
N LEU A 180 9.00 -16.87 2.96
CA LEU A 180 10.18 -17.70 2.76
C LEU A 180 11.11 -17.11 1.67
N ALA A 181 10.53 -16.55 0.62
CA ALA A 181 11.25 -15.89 -0.47
C ALA A 181 11.57 -14.40 -0.21
N ASP A 182 11.67 -13.95 1.05
CA ASP A 182 11.98 -12.56 1.43
C ASP A 182 11.04 -11.49 0.84
N PHE A 183 9.77 -11.84 0.62
CA PHE A 183 8.71 -10.88 0.36
C PHE A 183 7.81 -10.73 1.57
N GLU A 184 7.29 -9.52 1.80
CA GLU A 184 6.32 -9.29 2.86
C GLU A 184 4.97 -8.80 2.34
N LEU A 185 3.92 -9.25 2.99
CA LEU A 185 2.56 -8.83 2.68
C LEU A 185 2.36 -7.33 2.94
N VAL A 186 1.87 -6.61 1.94
CA VAL A 186 1.38 -5.23 2.06
C VAL A 186 -0.11 -5.24 2.37
N LYS A 187 -0.91 -5.89 1.52
CA LYS A 187 -2.35 -6.06 1.73
C LYS A 187 -2.90 -7.31 1.05
N ARG A 188 -4.05 -7.77 1.54
CA ARG A 188 -4.84 -8.84 0.93
C ARG A 188 -6.28 -8.41 0.76
N GLU A 189 -6.92 -8.86 -0.31
CA GLU A 189 -8.31 -8.54 -0.60
C GLU A 189 -9.02 -9.71 -1.26
N TRP A 190 -10.33 -9.74 -1.09
CA TRP A 190 -11.25 -10.73 -1.64
C TRP A 190 -12.32 -9.99 -2.41
N ARG A 191 -12.57 -10.39 -3.65
CA ARG A 191 -13.55 -9.73 -4.52
C ARG A 191 -14.35 -10.74 -5.33
N GLN A 192 -15.47 -10.26 -5.88
CA GLN A 192 -16.35 -11.02 -6.77
C GLN A 192 -16.98 -12.24 -6.07
N LEU A 193 -17.92 -11.96 -5.16
CA LEU A 193 -18.75 -12.99 -4.54
C LEU A 193 -19.65 -13.65 -5.61
N VAL A 194 -20.14 -12.89 -6.58
CA VAL A 194 -20.93 -13.36 -7.74
C VAL A 194 -20.17 -13.02 -9.02
N PRO A 195 -19.71 -14.03 -9.81
CA PRO A 195 -18.89 -13.80 -11.01
C PRO A 195 -19.71 -13.41 -12.26
N ARG A 196 -21.00 -13.12 -12.13
CA ARG A 196 -21.91 -12.76 -13.21
C ARG A 196 -22.78 -11.57 -12.85
N SER A 197 -23.17 -10.78 -13.84
CA SER A 197 -24.03 -9.61 -13.62
C SER A 197 -25.45 -9.98 -13.16
N LEU A 198 -26.05 -11.05 -13.71
CA LEU A 198 -27.41 -11.51 -13.38
C LEU A 198 -28.41 -10.34 -13.39
N PHE A 199 -28.52 -9.61 -14.50
CA PHE A 199 -29.37 -8.41 -14.62
C PHE A 199 -29.10 -7.32 -13.58
N GLY A 200 -27.85 -7.18 -13.13
CA GLY A 200 -27.43 -6.19 -12.13
C GLY A 200 -27.40 -6.69 -10.69
N ILE A 201 -28.06 -7.81 -10.38
CA ILE A 201 -28.06 -8.41 -9.03
C ILE A 201 -26.62 -8.74 -8.58
N GLY A 202 -25.83 -9.34 -9.47
CA GLY A 202 -24.43 -9.67 -9.16
C GLY A 202 -23.60 -8.44 -8.84
N SER A 203 -23.83 -7.33 -9.55
CA SER A 203 -23.15 -6.05 -9.25
C SER A 203 -23.57 -5.48 -7.90
N PHE A 204 -24.86 -5.53 -7.58
CA PHE A 204 -25.36 -5.11 -6.27
C PHE A 204 -24.77 -5.96 -5.14
N VAL A 205 -24.83 -7.29 -5.27
CA VAL A 205 -24.26 -8.22 -4.29
C VAL A 205 -22.76 -7.98 -4.09
N ASN A 206 -21.98 -7.85 -5.17
CA ASN A 206 -20.54 -7.60 -5.08
C ASN A 206 -20.22 -6.25 -4.42
N ARG A 207 -21.03 -5.23 -4.69
CA ARG A 207 -20.80 -3.88 -4.17
C ARG A 207 -21.16 -3.72 -2.69
N PHE A 208 -22.24 -4.36 -2.24
CA PHE A 208 -22.78 -4.12 -0.89
C PHE A 208 -22.61 -5.33 0.04
N ILE A 209 -22.93 -6.54 -0.42
CA ILE A 209 -22.90 -7.75 0.39
C ILE A 209 -21.50 -8.37 0.40
N GLY A 210 -20.89 -8.51 -0.77
CA GLY A 210 -19.56 -9.10 -0.94
C GLY A 210 -18.43 -8.30 -0.30
N THR A 211 -18.68 -7.06 0.12
CA THR A 211 -17.70 -6.23 0.83
C THR A 211 -17.77 -6.40 2.36
N LEU A 212 -18.84 -6.99 2.90
CA LEU A 212 -18.98 -7.19 4.34
C LEU A 212 -17.85 -8.05 4.93
N PRO A 213 -17.35 -7.75 6.14
CA PRO A 213 -16.09 -8.31 6.68
C PRO A 213 -15.99 -9.84 6.66
N LEU A 214 -17.06 -10.57 6.99
CA LEU A 214 -17.07 -12.03 6.98
C LEU A 214 -17.38 -12.59 5.60
N ILE A 215 -18.33 -11.98 4.89
CA ILE A 215 -18.83 -12.44 3.59
C ILE A 215 -17.76 -12.30 2.51
N ARG A 216 -16.97 -11.21 2.52
CA ARG A 216 -15.92 -11.01 1.51
C ARG A 216 -14.93 -12.16 1.41
N ARG A 217 -14.67 -12.89 2.52
CA ARG A 217 -13.79 -14.06 2.54
C ARG A 217 -14.34 -15.26 1.76
N LEU A 218 -15.63 -15.23 1.41
CA LEU A 218 -16.27 -16.22 0.56
C LEU A 218 -16.19 -15.86 -0.93
N SER A 219 -15.61 -14.73 -1.27
CA SER A 219 -15.47 -14.29 -2.66
C SER A 219 -14.61 -15.25 -3.48
N LEU A 220 -14.87 -15.27 -4.77
CA LEU A 220 -14.22 -16.12 -5.76
C LEU A 220 -12.74 -15.77 -5.93
N ARG A 221 -12.41 -14.47 -5.89
CA ARG A 221 -11.11 -13.92 -6.28
C ARG A 221 -10.32 -13.48 -5.07
N ASN A 222 -9.10 -13.97 -4.92
CA ASN A 222 -8.11 -13.52 -3.95
C ASN A 222 -7.11 -12.59 -4.64
N TYR A 223 -6.71 -11.54 -3.93
CA TYR A 223 -5.62 -10.64 -4.33
C TYR A 223 -4.65 -10.47 -3.18
N ILE A 224 -3.37 -10.61 -3.47
CA ILE A 224 -2.26 -10.37 -2.56
C ILE A 224 -1.38 -9.31 -3.21
N VAL A 225 -1.03 -8.27 -2.46
CA VAL A 225 0.01 -7.32 -2.81
C VAL A 225 1.14 -7.48 -1.80
N ALA A 226 2.33 -7.78 -2.31
CA ALA A 226 3.54 -7.94 -1.54
C ALA A 226 4.64 -7.00 -2.03
N ARG A 227 5.67 -6.80 -1.22
CA ARG A 227 6.90 -6.09 -1.59
C ARG A 227 8.13 -6.90 -1.18
N PRO A 228 9.27 -6.71 -1.84
CA PRO A 228 10.52 -7.30 -1.35
C PRO A 228 10.86 -6.71 0.02
N ILE A 229 11.38 -7.56 0.92
CA ILE A 229 11.87 -7.11 2.23
C ILE A 229 13.16 -6.32 2.00
N ARG A 230 13.21 -5.09 2.52
CA ARG A 230 14.40 -4.25 2.44
C ARG A 230 15.51 -4.84 3.30
N LYS A 231 16.57 -5.33 2.67
CA LYS A 231 17.77 -5.85 3.39
C LYS A 231 18.73 -4.72 3.84
N VAL A 232 18.65 -3.54 3.20
CA VAL A 232 19.50 -2.39 3.50
C VAL A 232 18.62 -1.18 3.79
N GLY A 233 18.74 -0.64 5.00
CA GLY A 233 18.05 0.59 5.40
C GLY A 233 18.65 1.84 4.73
N LEU A 234 17.97 2.96 4.89
CA LEU A 234 18.46 4.27 4.46
C LEU A 234 19.69 4.67 5.30
N LYS A 235 20.77 5.07 4.65
CA LYS A 235 22.00 5.48 5.35
C LYS A 235 21.88 6.93 5.82
N ASN A 236 21.65 7.13 7.12
CA ASN A 236 21.66 8.43 7.79
C ASN A 236 20.87 9.54 7.08
N PRO A 237 19.59 9.30 6.70
CA PRO A 237 18.80 10.33 6.04
C PRO A 237 18.56 11.53 6.98
N SER A 238 18.43 12.71 6.39
CA SER A 238 18.00 13.91 7.09
C SER A 238 16.53 13.79 7.53
N ALA A 239 16.13 14.53 8.56
CA ALA A 239 14.76 14.53 9.04
C ALA A 239 14.22 15.94 9.24
N THR A 240 12.95 16.18 8.91
CA THR A 240 12.18 17.34 9.33
C THR A 240 11.13 16.92 10.35
N VAL A 241 11.18 17.47 11.54
CA VAL A 241 10.11 17.37 12.55
C VAL A 241 9.20 18.58 12.37
N LEU A 242 8.04 18.34 11.78
CA LEU A 242 7.00 19.35 11.56
C LEU A 242 6.12 19.46 12.79
N ILE A 243 5.96 20.66 13.32
CA ILE A 243 5.13 20.97 14.48
C ILE A 243 4.06 21.99 14.09
N PRO A 244 2.85 21.54 13.68
CA PRO A 244 1.73 22.45 13.47
C PRO A 244 1.25 22.95 14.84
N CYS A 245 1.18 24.27 15.04
CA CYS A 245 0.85 24.87 16.33
C CYS A 245 -0.16 26.02 16.18
N ARG A 246 -1.11 26.08 17.12
CA ARG A 246 -2.04 27.18 17.24
C ARG A 246 -2.47 27.33 18.70
N ASN A 247 -2.20 28.50 19.29
CA ASN A 247 -2.41 28.79 20.70
C ASN A 247 -1.68 27.80 21.64
N GLU A 248 -0.39 27.58 21.36
CA GLU A 248 0.46 26.60 22.05
C GLU A 248 1.72 27.25 22.65
N LYS A 249 1.67 28.53 23.01
CA LYS A 249 2.82 29.31 23.52
C LYS A 249 3.64 28.55 24.57
N GLY A 250 2.98 27.93 25.55
CA GLY A 250 3.65 27.24 26.64
C GLY A 250 4.35 25.94 26.30
N ASN A 251 4.10 25.40 25.10
CA ASN A 251 4.63 24.11 24.64
C ASN A 251 5.80 24.26 23.67
N ILE A 252 6.02 25.44 23.10
CA ILE A 252 7.00 25.65 22.00
C ILE A 252 8.42 25.30 22.47
N GLU A 253 8.90 25.90 23.56
CA GLU A 253 10.25 25.64 24.06
C GLU A 253 10.40 24.21 24.59
N ASN A 254 9.34 23.67 25.21
CA ASN A 254 9.34 22.30 25.72
C ASN A 254 9.50 21.28 24.59
N ALA A 255 8.89 21.50 23.43
CA ALA A 255 9.07 20.65 22.26
C ALA A 255 10.56 20.60 21.85
N VAL A 256 11.20 21.76 21.71
CA VAL A 256 12.62 21.85 21.31
C VAL A 256 13.56 21.21 22.32
N LYS A 257 13.29 21.37 23.62
CA LYS A 257 14.10 20.76 24.71
C LYS A 257 14.02 19.25 24.74
N ARG A 258 12.82 18.71 24.42
CA ARG A 258 12.51 17.28 24.57
C ARG A 258 12.73 16.47 23.28
N ILE A 259 12.86 17.10 22.12
CA ILE A 259 13.21 16.38 20.88
C ILE A 259 14.67 15.93 20.97
N PRO A 260 14.93 14.59 20.99
CA PRO A 260 16.29 14.07 21.03
C PRO A 260 17.02 14.26 19.70
N ASP A 261 18.34 14.31 19.73
CA ASP A 261 19.17 14.29 18.52
C ASP A 261 19.29 12.83 18.01
N PHE A 262 18.44 12.43 17.06
CA PHE A 262 18.38 11.06 16.54
C PHE A 262 18.93 10.90 15.11
N CYS A 263 19.23 12.00 14.42
CA CYS A 263 19.90 12.01 13.13
C CYS A 263 20.87 13.19 13.04
N LYS A 264 21.84 13.06 12.13
CA LYS A 264 22.92 14.05 12.01
C LYS A 264 22.43 15.40 11.47
N ASP A 265 21.42 15.40 10.63
CA ASP A 265 20.85 16.57 9.99
C ASP A 265 19.34 16.60 10.25
N MET A 266 18.94 17.42 11.23
CA MET A 266 17.56 17.51 11.70
C MET A 266 17.06 18.95 11.65
N GLU A 267 15.95 19.17 10.98
CA GLU A 267 15.21 20.41 10.93
C GLU A 267 13.98 20.32 11.85
N ILE A 268 13.74 21.33 12.65
CA ILE A 268 12.48 21.54 13.39
C ILE A 268 11.72 22.66 12.70
N LEU A 269 10.55 22.34 12.14
CA LEU A 269 9.75 23.26 11.34
C LEU A 269 8.41 23.52 12.01
N TYR A 270 8.24 24.69 12.59
CA TYR A 270 6.95 25.16 13.09
C TYR A 270 6.08 25.68 11.95
N VAL A 271 4.80 25.34 11.98
CA VAL A 271 3.78 25.99 11.13
C VAL A 271 2.72 26.58 12.04
N GLU A 272 2.77 27.90 12.17
CA GLU A 272 1.97 28.69 13.09
C GLU A 272 0.61 29.04 12.44
N GLY A 273 -0.48 28.76 13.16
CA GLY A 273 -1.85 28.80 12.69
C GLY A 273 -2.63 30.08 13.01
N ASN A 274 -2.02 31.25 12.93
CA ASN A 274 -2.61 32.55 13.27
C ASN A 274 -3.12 32.60 14.72
N SER A 275 -2.23 32.31 15.67
CA SER A 275 -2.49 32.31 17.12
C SER A 275 -2.74 33.71 17.67
N GLN A 276 -3.46 33.76 18.79
CA GLN A 276 -3.78 35.02 19.49
C GLN A 276 -3.11 35.12 20.89
N ASP A 277 -2.37 34.07 21.31
CA ASP A 277 -1.76 33.97 22.63
C ASP A 277 -0.29 34.35 22.66
N GLY A 278 0.28 34.81 21.53
CA GLY A 278 1.69 35.12 21.39
C GLY A 278 2.57 33.89 21.08
N THR A 279 1.99 32.81 20.52
CA THR A 279 2.74 31.63 20.09
C THR A 279 3.82 31.97 19.07
N LEU A 280 3.54 32.85 18.09
CA LEU A 280 4.53 33.24 17.07
C LEU A 280 5.74 33.95 17.68
N ASP A 281 5.51 34.89 18.60
CA ASP A 281 6.61 35.61 19.29
C ASP A 281 7.45 34.64 20.11
N GLU A 282 6.82 33.66 20.75
CA GLU A 282 7.51 32.62 21.51
C GLU A 282 8.39 31.73 20.58
N ILE A 283 7.92 31.40 19.38
CA ILE A 283 8.74 30.65 18.40
C ILE A 283 9.97 31.47 18.02
N TYR A 284 9.84 32.75 17.72
CA TYR A 284 11.01 33.61 17.41
C TYR A 284 11.98 33.68 18.60
N ARG A 285 11.49 33.85 19.83
CA ARG A 285 12.32 33.81 21.03
C ARG A 285 13.11 32.50 21.17
N VAL A 286 12.43 31.38 20.90
CA VAL A 286 13.04 30.04 20.96
C VAL A 286 14.10 29.85 19.87
N ILE A 287 13.86 30.33 18.66
CA ILE A 287 14.87 30.30 17.58
C ILE A 287 16.16 31.02 18.02
N GLU A 288 16.03 32.20 18.61
CA GLU A 288 17.18 32.96 19.12
C GLU A 288 17.88 32.26 20.29
N SER A 289 17.11 31.55 21.14
CA SER A 289 17.65 30.86 22.33
C SER A 289 18.38 29.56 22.01
N TYR A 290 18.13 28.96 20.84
CA TYR A 290 18.72 27.67 20.42
C TYR A 290 19.45 27.77 19.06
N PRO A 291 20.52 28.63 18.95
CA PRO A 291 21.18 28.87 17.66
C PRO A 291 21.89 27.65 17.07
N ASN A 292 22.11 26.61 17.86
CA ASN A 292 22.74 25.36 17.43
C ASN A 292 21.72 24.33 16.85
N LYS A 293 20.43 24.64 16.89
CA LYS A 293 19.36 23.79 16.29
C LYS A 293 18.81 24.49 15.06
N ASP A 294 18.58 23.73 13.97
CA ASP A 294 17.92 24.26 12.76
C ASP A 294 16.42 24.35 12.99
N ILE A 295 15.97 25.48 13.54
CA ILE A 295 14.57 25.76 13.85
C ILE A 295 14.06 26.84 12.89
N LYS A 296 12.92 26.55 12.25
CA LYS A 296 12.26 27.47 11.31
C LYS A 296 10.78 27.62 11.63
N VAL A 297 10.22 28.72 11.19
CA VAL A 297 8.79 28.98 11.32
C VAL A 297 8.19 29.43 9.99
N LEU A 298 7.01 28.92 9.69
CA LEU A 298 6.13 29.35 8.62
C LEU A 298 4.79 29.76 9.23
N VAL A 299 4.20 30.84 8.74
CA VAL A 299 2.84 31.21 9.10
C VAL A 299 1.86 30.58 8.12
N GLN A 300 0.80 29.96 8.59
CA GLN A 300 -0.21 29.27 7.79
C GLN A 300 -1.02 30.24 6.93
N ASP A 301 -1.32 29.87 5.68
CA ASP A 301 -2.14 30.70 4.79
C ASP A 301 -3.65 30.39 4.93
N GLY A 302 -3.97 29.13 5.16
CA GLY A 302 -5.33 28.60 5.26
C GLY A 302 -5.77 28.36 6.72
N LYS A 303 -6.57 27.32 6.91
CA LYS A 303 -7.11 26.95 8.23
C LYS A 303 -7.00 25.44 8.45
N GLY A 304 -6.83 25.07 9.72
CA GLY A 304 -6.83 23.66 10.15
C GLY A 304 -5.48 22.97 10.03
N LYS A 305 -5.31 21.87 10.76
CA LYS A 305 -4.05 21.11 10.83
C LYS A 305 -3.58 20.60 9.46
N GLY A 306 -4.52 20.15 8.61
CA GLY A 306 -4.21 19.62 7.29
C GLY A 306 -3.50 20.64 6.38
N ASP A 307 -3.94 21.90 6.40
CA ASP A 307 -3.29 22.97 5.64
C ASP A 307 -1.88 23.27 6.18
N ALA A 308 -1.71 23.32 7.52
CA ALA A 308 -0.41 23.50 8.15
C ALA A 308 0.56 22.37 7.78
N VAL A 309 0.11 21.11 7.79
CA VAL A 309 0.92 19.96 7.39
C VAL A 309 1.33 20.05 5.92
N ARG A 310 0.40 20.37 5.03
CA ARG A 310 0.69 20.52 3.60
C ARG A 310 1.70 21.64 3.34
N LYS A 311 1.53 22.80 3.98
CA LYS A 311 2.48 23.93 3.87
C LYS A 311 3.85 23.54 4.38
N GLY A 312 3.91 22.92 5.56
CA GLY A 312 5.16 22.53 6.19
C GLY A 312 5.91 21.47 5.36
N PHE A 313 5.25 20.41 4.94
CA PHE A 313 5.89 19.35 4.14
C PHE A 313 6.37 19.84 2.76
N LYS A 314 5.70 20.82 2.16
CA LYS A 314 6.16 21.45 0.92
C LYS A 314 7.49 22.18 1.11
N HIS A 315 7.75 22.75 2.27
CA HIS A 315 8.96 23.54 2.59
C HIS A 315 10.02 22.74 3.37
N ALA A 316 9.66 21.55 3.86
CA ALA A 316 10.57 20.68 4.58
C ALA A 316 11.76 20.26 3.71
N ARG A 317 12.97 20.30 4.28
CA ARG A 317 14.19 19.89 3.56
C ARG A 317 14.61 18.45 3.82
N GLY A 318 14.14 17.84 4.92
CA GLY A 318 14.53 16.50 5.33
C GLY A 318 14.03 15.40 4.40
N ASP A 319 14.82 14.34 4.26
CA ASP A 319 14.44 13.12 3.53
C ASP A 319 13.28 12.37 4.20
N ILE A 320 13.22 12.47 5.54
CA ILE A 320 12.16 11.90 6.37
C ILE A 320 11.30 13.04 6.93
N LEU A 321 10.00 12.95 6.68
CA LEU A 321 9.00 13.89 7.18
C LEU A 321 8.28 13.28 8.39
N MET A 322 8.26 13.99 9.51
CA MET A 322 7.68 13.54 10.77
C MET A 322 6.73 14.61 11.32
N ILE A 323 5.53 14.24 11.74
CA ILE A 323 4.60 15.15 12.41
C ILE A 323 4.68 14.93 13.92
N LEU A 324 4.84 16.01 14.67
CA LEU A 324 4.73 16.05 16.12
C LEU A 324 3.66 17.08 16.51
N ASP A 325 2.61 16.65 17.22
CA ASP A 325 1.58 17.57 17.71
C ASP A 325 2.15 18.49 18.80
N ALA A 326 1.84 19.79 18.72
CA ALA A 326 2.38 20.81 19.61
C ALA A 326 1.93 20.66 21.08
N ASP A 327 0.83 19.93 21.34
CA ASP A 327 0.37 19.63 22.69
C ASP A 327 1.21 18.58 23.43
N LEU A 328 2.19 17.98 22.73
CA LEU A 328 3.15 16.99 23.23
C LEU A 328 2.50 15.77 23.91
N THR A 329 1.27 15.44 23.51
CA THR A 329 0.55 14.24 24.00
C THR A 329 1.23 12.95 23.55
N VAL A 330 1.93 12.98 22.41
CA VAL A 330 2.93 11.98 22.04
C VAL A 330 4.30 12.52 22.49
N PRO A 331 5.01 11.79 23.36
CA PRO A 331 6.30 12.24 23.85
C PRO A 331 7.31 12.46 22.71
N PRO A 332 7.96 13.64 22.61
CA PRO A 332 9.00 13.87 21.60
C PRO A 332 10.14 12.85 21.67
N GLU A 333 10.38 12.28 22.83
CA GLU A 333 11.37 11.24 23.11
C GLU A 333 11.09 9.92 22.35
N ASP A 334 9.88 9.73 21.85
CA ASP A 334 9.50 8.57 21.05
C ASP A 334 9.84 8.72 19.54
N LEU A 335 10.14 9.94 19.05
CA LEU A 335 10.49 10.18 17.65
C LEU A 335 11.62 9.29 17.10
N PRO A 336 12.69 8.98 17.86
CA PRO A 336 13.73 8.05 17.41
C PRO A 336 13.20 6.66 17.02
N LYS A 337 12.13 6.17 17.68
CA LYS A 337 11.51 4.87 17.34
C LYS A 337 10.89 4.89 15.93
N PHE A 338 10.23 5.99 15.59
CA PHE A 338 9.62 6.19 14.26
C PHE A 338 10.71 6.33 13.19
N TYR A 339 11.73 7.16 13.47
CA TYR A 339 12.87 7.31 12.57
C TYR A 339 13.57 5.97 12.30
N LYS A 340 13.85 5.19 13.34
CA LYS A 340 14.43 3.85 13.21
C LYS A 340 13.53 2.91 12.42
N ALA A 341 12.21 2.97 12.61
CA ALA A 341 11.28 2.10 11.91
C ALA A 341 11.29 2.34 10.39
N ILE A 342 11.28 3.61 9.96
CA ILE A 342 11.31 3.96 8.54
C ILE A 342 12.69 3.75 7.92
N THR A 343 13.75 4.15 8.59
CA THR A 343 15.12 4.03 8.07
C THR A 343 15.60 2.59 7.97
N SER A 344 15.12 1.70 8.84
CA SER A 344 15.40 0.26 8.75
C SER A 344 14.53 -0.48 7.71
N GLY A 345 13.64 0.24 7.00
CA GLY A 345 12.79 -0.35 5.97
C GLY A 345 11.61 -1.19 6.46
N LYS A 346 11.29 -1.19 7.77
CA LYS A 346 10.17 -1.96 8.32
C LYS A 346 8.81 -1.50 7.80
N GLY A 347 8.69 -0.21 7.47
CA GLY A 347 7.50 0.37 6.87
C GLY A 347 7.86 1.51 5.93
N GLU A 348 6.91 1.91 5.09
CA GLU A 348 7.04 3.04 4.16
C GLU A 348 6.17 4.22 4.58
N TYR A 349 5.20 3.94 5.45
CA TYR A 349 4.37 4.88 6.17
C TYR A 349 4.25 4.40 7.61
N ILE A 350 4.72 5.19 8.57
CA ILE A 350 4.72 4.84 9.99
C ILE A 350 3.66 5.67 10.70
N ASN A 351 2.71 5.01 11.33
CA ASN A 351 1.65 5.63 12.10
C ASN A 351 1.87 5.44 13.59
N GLY A 352 1.62 6.46 14.41
CA GLY A 352 1.59 6.29 15.85
C GLY A 352 0.32 5.54 16.30
N THR A 353 0.40 4.76 17.36
CA THR A 353 -0.79 4.19 18.00
C THR A 353 -0.73 4.36 19.51
N ARG A 354 -1.79 4.95 20.07
CA ARG A 354 -1.95 5.26 21.51
C ARG A 354 -2.74 4.16 22.25
N LEU A 355 -3.36 3.24 21.53
CA LEU A 355 -4.33 2.27 22.07
C LEU A 355 -3.68 0.95 22.52
N VAL A 356 -2.35 0.86 22.55
CA VAL A 356 -1.61 -0.37 22.91
C VAL A 356 -1.22 -0.38 24.39
N TYR A 357 -0.76 0.76 24.90
CA TYR A 357 -0.37 0.90 26.29
C TYR A 357 -1.51 1.47 27.15
N PRO A 358 -1.54 1.17 28.47
CA PRO A 358 -2.43 1.86 29.37
C PRO A 358 -2.23 3.38 29.24
N MET A 359 -3.32 4.10 29.11
CA MET A 359 -3.34 5.57 29.06
C MET A 359 -3.54 6.11 30.46
N ASP A 360 -3.02 7.32 30.71
CA ASP A 360 -3.37 8.04 31.93
C ASP A 360 -4.89 8.29 31.98
N ASP A 361 -5.49 8.17 33.14
CA ASP A 361 -6.95 8.19 33.34
C ASP A 361 -7.67 9.43 32.76
N GLN A 362 -6.92 10.51 32.52
CA GLN A 362 -7.42 11.76 31.95
C GLN A 362 -7.04 11.97 30.46
N ALA A 363 -6.25 11.07 29.85
CA ALA A 363 -5.66 11.30 28.52
C ALA A 363 -6.68 11.19 27.39
N MET A 364 -7.71 10.37 27.52
CA MET A 364 -8.73 10.21 26.48
C MET A 364 -10.13 10.01 27.10
N ARG A 365 -11.12 10.79 26.66
CA ARG A 365 -12.52 10.61 27.07
C ARG A 365 -13.03 9.27 26.55
N PHE A 366 -13.87 8.59 27.35
CA PHE A 366 -14.46 7.28 27.03
C PHE A 366 -15.09 7.20 25.64
N LEU A 367 -15.87 8.21 25.26
CA LEU A 367 -16.50 8.28 23.92
C LEU A 367 -15.46 8.37 22.79
N ASN A 368 -14.37 9.12 22.98
CA ASN A 368 -13.31 9.23 21.99
C ASN A 368 -12.55 7.92 21.81
N PHE A 369 -12.37 7.14 22.88
CA PHE A 369 -11.77 5.81 22.82
C PHE A 369 -12.61 4.86 21.96
N TRP A 370 -13.93 4.78 22.21
CA TRP A 370 -14.82 3.93 21.44
C TRP A 370 -14.97 4.38 19.99
N ALA A 371 -15.06 5.70 19.75
CA ALA A 371 -15.07 6.24 18.39
C ALA A 371 -13.80 5.85 17.63
N ASN A 372 -12.62 6.07 18.22
CA ASN A 372 -11.35 5.70 17.58
C ASN A 372 -11.26 4.18 17.32
N ARG A 373 -11.72 3.35 18.25
CA ARG A 373 -11.77 1.89 18.07
C ARG A 373 -12.69 1.50 16.92
N THR A 374 -13.84 2.13 16.79
CA THR A 374 -14.79 1.88 15.69
C THR A 374 -14.19 2.31 14.36
N PHE A 375 -13.59 3.51 14.31
CA PHE A 375 -12.89 4.00 13.11
C PHE A 375 -11.72 3.08 12.73
N SER A 376 -10.93 2.59 13.67
CA SER A 376 -9.83 1.70 13.36
C SER A 376 -10.28 0.37 12.75
N VAL A 377 -11.38 -0.21 13.24
CA VAL A 377 -11.99 -1.40 12.64
C VAL A 377 -12.49 -1.11 11.22
N LEU A 378 -13.20 0.02 11.04
CA LEU A 378 -13.71 0.45 9.74
C LEU A 378 -12.58 0.68 8.73
N PHE A 379 -11.52 1.40 9.13
CA PHE A 379 -10.38 1.67 8.25
C PHE A 379 -9.56 0.42 7.94
N THR A 380 -9.34 -0.46 8.94
CA THR A 380 -8.69 -1.77 8.69
C THR A 380 -9.47 -2.59 7.66
N TRP A 381 -10.81 -2.56 7.75
CA TRP A 381 -11.66 -3.22 6.77
C TRP A 381 -11.63 -2.55 5.41
N LEU A 382 -11.71 -1.22 5.35
CA LEU A 382 -11.75 -0.45 4.11
C LEU A 382 -10.42 -0.51 3.35
N LEU A 383 -9.30 -0.38 4.06
CA LEU A 383 -7.97 -0.23 3.48
C LEU A 383 -7.22 -1.57 3.33
N ASN A 384 -7.75 -2.65 3.91
CA ASN A 384 -7.12 -3.97 3.90
C ASN A 384 -5.69 -4.01 4.49
N GLN A 385 -5.36 -3.01 5.29
CA GLN A 385 -4.16 -2.93 6.12
C GLN A 385 -4.58 -2.68 7.58
N ARG A 386 -3.87 -3.30 8.52
CA ARG A 386 -4.21 -3.16 9.94
C ARG A 386 -3.89 -1.74 10.41
N LEU A 387 -4.88 -1.07 10.97
CA LEU A 387 -4.78 0.22 11.64
C LEU A 387 -5.48 0.12 12.99
N THR A 388 -4.79 0.42 14.08
CA THR A 388 -5.34 0.38 15.43
C THR A 388 -5.67 1.77 15.97
N ASP A 389 -5.01 2.82 15.44
CA ASP A 389 -5.27 4.22 15.79
C ASP A 389 -5.18 5.12 14.55
N THR A 390 -6.31 5.62 14.08
CA THR A 390 -6.37 6.47 12.89
C THR A 390 -6.18 7.96 13.20
N LEU A 391 -6.35 8.34 14.48
CA LEU A 391 -6.35 9.73 14.95
C LEU A 391 -5.07 10.11 15.72
N CYS A 392 -4.05 9.26 15.78
CA CYS A 392 -2.75 9.65 16.31
C CYS A 392 -2.10 10.65 15.36
N GLY A 393 -1.72 11.82 15.85
CA GLY A 393 -1.15 12.88 15.02
C GLY A 393 0.26 12.58 14.50
N THR A 394 1.00 11.68 15.16
CA THR A 394 2.37 11.35 14.74
C THR A 394 2.35 10.41 13.55
N LYS A 395 2.83 10.91 12.42
CA LYS A 395 2.94 10.20 11.15
C LYS A 395 4.31 10.46 10.55
N VAL A 396 4.91 9.41 9.98
CA VAL A 396 6.25 9.49 9.41
C VAL A 396 6.30 8.78 8.07
N LEU A 397 6.87 9.45 7.07
CA LEU A 397 7.06 8.92 5.72
C LEU A 397 8.29 9.58 5.07
N THR A 398 8.78 9.02 3.97
CA THR A 398 9.83 9.69 3.20
C THR A 398 9.25 10.86 2.39
N LYS A 399 10.06 11.87 2.14
CA LYS A 399 9.69 13.01 1.27
C LYS A 399 9.26 12.52 -0.13
N GLU A 400 9.97 11.55 -0.67
CA GLU A 400 9.63 10.92 -1.95
C GLU A 400 8.22 10.30 -1.94
N ASN A 401 7.86 9.53 -0.89
CA ASN A 401 6.53 8.96 -0.77
C ASN A 401 5.46 10.05 -0.60
N TYR A 402 5.76 11.13 0.12
CA TYR A 402 4.87 12.28 0.23
C TYR A 402 4.61 12.94 -1.14
N GLU A 403 5.65 13.16 -1.93
CA GLU A 403 5.53 13.72 -3.28
C GLU A 403 4.67 12.82 -4.19
N LYS A 404 4.84 11.49 -4.11
CA LYS A 404 3.97 10.51 -4.80
C LYS A 404 2.51 10.62 -4.35
N ILE A 405 2.24 10.82 -3.04
CA ILE A 405 0.89 11.05 -2.51
C ILE A 405 0.31 12.35 -3.09
N VAL A 406 1.06 13.43 -3.07
CA VAL A 406 0.63 14.75 -3.61
C VAL A 406 0.28 14.65 -5.11
N ALA A 407 1.09 13.97 -5.90
CA ALA A 407 0.85 13.76 -7.33
C ALA A 407 -0.46 12.99 -7.61
N ASN A 408 -0.92 12.18 -6.67
CA ASN A 408 -2.16 11.39 -6.77
C ASN A 408 -3.35 11.99 -5.99
N ARG A 409 -3.22 13.19 -5.42
CA ARG A 409 -4.24 13.81 -4.56
C ARG A 409 -5.58 14.03 -5.27
N SER A 410 -5.58 14.32 -6.55
CA SER A 410 -6.82 14.50 -7.35
C SER A 410 -7.78 13.32 -7.26
N TYR A 411 -7.30 12.15 -6.87
CA TYR A 411 -8.12 10.97 -6.67
C TYR A 411 -9.02 11.03 -5.41
N PHE A 412 -8.58 11.73 -4.35
CA PHE A 412 -9.28 11.80 -3.05
C PHE A 412 -10.00 13.13 -2.84
N GLY A 413 -9.69 14.18 -3.60
CA GLY A 413 -10.19 15.54 -3.41
C GLY A 413 -9.42 16.29 -2.29
N ASP A 414 -9.79 17.56 -2.12
CA ASP A 414 -9.08 18.47 -1.17
C ASP A 414 -9.72 18.54 0.22
N PHE A 415 -10.71 17.69 0.51
CA PHE A 415 -11.46 17.74 1.75
C PHE A 415 -10.82 16.84 2.83
N ASP A 416 -9.81 17.37 3.53
CA ASP A 416 -9.33 16.79 4.79
C ASP A 416 -8.96 17.90 5.79
N PRO A 417 -9.87 18.27 6.71
CA PRO A 417 -9.61 19.30 7.70
C PRO A 417 -8.55 18.90 8.74
N PHE A 418 -8.30 17.62 8.93
CA PHE A 418 -7.36 17.10 9.93
C PHE A 418 -5.98 16.80 9.35
N GLY A 419 -5.83 16.61 8.04
CA GLY A 419 -4.57 16.25 7.39
C GLY A 419 -4.10 14.80 7.62
N ASP A 420 -4.84 14.05 8.42
CA ASP A 420 -4.49 12.69 8.81
C ASP A 420 -4.97 11.66 7.79
N PHE A 421 -6.17 11.86 7.26
CA PHE A 421 -6.80 10.90 6.34
C PHE A 421 -6.20 10.96 4.93
N ASP A 422 -5.84 12.15 4.46
CA ASP A 422 -5.18 12.37 3.17
C ASP A 422 -3.89 11.51 3.07
N LEU A 423 -3.09 11.53 4.12
CA LEU A 423 -1.85 10.74 4.20
C LEU A 423 -2.12 9.23 4.27
N ILE A 424 -3.08 8.79 5.10
CA ILE A 424 -3.43 7.35 5.25
C ILE A 424 -3.99 6.80 3.94
N PHE A 425 -4.95 7.49 3.32
CA PHE A 425 -5.55 7.07 2.06
C PHE A 425 -4.53 7.11 0.91
N GLY A 426 -3.71 8.15 0.85
CA GLY A 426 -2.64 8.27 -0.13
C GLY A 426 -1.63 7.14 -0.03
N ALA A 427 -1.14 6.84 1.18
CA ALA A 427 -0.23 5.74 1.42
C ALA A 427 -0.84 4.39 1.01
N THR A 428 -2.11 4.14 1.35
CA THR A 428 -2.79 2.89 1.00
C THR A 428 -3.07 2.77 -0.50
N LYS A 429 -3.40 3.87 -1.17
CA LYS A 429 -3.59 3.92 -2.63
C LYS A 429 -2.31 3.57 -3.38
N LEU A 430 -1.18 4.05 -2.90
CA LEU A 430 0.15 3.75 -3.45
C LEU A 430 0.67 2.36 -3.05
N ASN A 431 -0.12 1.56 -2.36
CA ASN A 431 0.30 0.27 -1.81
C ASN A 431 1.56 0.36 -0.93
N LEU A 432 1.72 1.47 -0.18
CA LEU A 432 2.80 1.58 0.79
C LEU A 432 2.55 0.64 1.98
N LYS A 433 3.62 0.05 2.49
CA LYS A 433 3.56 -0.75 3.72
C LYS A 433 3.34 0.17 4.91
N VAL A 434 2.14 0.09 5.50
CA VAL A 434 1.81 0.79 6.74
C VAL A 434 2.21 -0.06 7.93
N ILE A 435 2.94 0.52 8.89
CA ILE A 435 3.18 -0.07 10.21
C ILE A 435 2.84 0.92 11.31
N GLU A 436 2.58 0.43 12.50
CA GLU A 436 2.26 1.22 13.67
C GLU A 436 3.32 1.09 14.75
N VAL A 437 3.72 2.25 15.30
CA VAL A 437 4.64 2.33 16.44
C VAL A 437 3.83 2.72 17.68
N PRO A 438 3.79 1.86 18.72
CA PRO A 438 3.07 2.17 19.94
C PRO A 438 3.78 3.26 20.75
N VAL A 439 2.98 4.23 21.20
CA VAL A 439 3.41 5.34 22.03
C VAL A 439 2.61 5.36 23.35
N ARG A 440 3.23 5.86 24.42
CA ARG A 440 2.51 6.17 25.66
C ARG A 440 1.86 7.53 25.50
N TYR A 441 0.53 7.55 25.60
CA TYR A 441 -0.23 8.78 25.48
C TYR A 441 -0.32 9.45 26.85
N ALA A 442 0.36 10.59 26.99
CA ALA A 442 0.34 11.41 28.19
C ALA A 442 -0.81 12.44 28.15
N ALA A 443 -1.26 12.90 29.29
CA ALA A 443 -2.17 14.04 29.36
C ALA A 443 -1.50 15.28 28.72
N ALA A 444 -2.27 16.04 27.93
CA ALA A 444 -1.76 17.25 27.29
C ALA A 444 -1.15 18.17 28.35
N TYR A 445 0.04 18.70 28.07
CA TYR A 445 0.66 19.75 28.91
C TYR A 445 -0.18 21.01 28.78
N ARG A 446 -1.21 21.14 29.64
CA ARG A 446 -2.03 22.36 29.71
C ARG A 446 -1.28 23.41 30.55
N THR A 447 -0.55 24.28 29.87
CA THR A 447 -0.16 25.56 30.47
C THR A 447 -1.33 26.53 30.33
N GLY A 448 -2.24 26.51 31.29
CA GLY A 448 -3.21 27.57 31.59
C GLY A 448 -4.17 28.00 30.49
N THR A 449 -5.45 27.90 30.84
CA THR A 449 -6.70 28.31 30.16
C THR A 449 -7.31 27.32 29.19
N SER A 450 -8.17 26.50 29.79
CA SER A 450 -9.27 25.84 29.10
C SER A 450 -10.23 26.90 28.51
N ILE A 451 -10.54 26.76 27.25
CA ILE A 451 -11.84 27.17 26.72
C ILE A 451 -12.63 25.93 26.38
#